data_94f3ee85cd7bbed04028da25f9acaf42
#
_entry.id   94f3ee85cd7bbed04028da25f9acaf42
#
_cell.length_a   1.000
_cell.length_b   1.000
_cell.length_c   1.000
_cell.angle_alpha   90.00
_cell.angle_beta   90.00
_cell.angle_gamma   90.00
#
_symmetry.space_group_name_H-M   'P 1'
#
loop_
_entity.id
_entity.type
_entity.pdbx_description
1 polymer ?
#
loop_
_entity_poly.entity_id
_entity_poly.type
_entity_poly.pdbx_seq_one_letter_code
_entity_poly.pdbx_strand_id
1 'polypeptide(L)'
;MTHTRKMSISVAICTRERPQQLERLLASLNRQTRAPEEVLVIDNAPVTTRTEQLIRERFHACRYLTEPVQGLDFARNRALKECRTNFIAFIDDDAVAAPEWVEATARVFAESSNIAACMGRVDALSLETAGARLFEANGGFARGNKRIHLPPGAGVPPPGWPRPLIAWSISIGSGVSMALRRQVALDIGGFDEALDMGNVLPGGGDLDMIWRLLAVRHEIVYEPLVHAWHEHRRDFDAAELQILEHNRSLIAMLMKTMRQADPVTRIPVSAYLLWRLVKPAVRMLKRLAGCDPLTMRMLGRLTVATWRGLSAYSAALRLAAVRKSGTGHNLDGGGNS
;
A
#
# COMPACT_ATOMS: atom_id res chain seq x y z
N MET A 1 -33.11 0.09 21.42
CA MET A 1 -31.89 0.94 21.44
C MET A 1 -30.75 0.11 20.91
N THR A 2 -30.45 0.24 19.62
CA THR A 2 -29.30 -0.42 19.00
C THR A 2 -28.03 0.24 19.54
N HIS A 3 -27.30 -0.46 20.39
CA HIS A 3 -25.94 -0.06 20.75
C HIS A 3 -25.13 0.04 19.45
N THR A 4 -24.93 1.24 18.96
CA THR A 4 -23.94 1.53 17.91
C THR A 4 -22.59 1.12 18.50
N ARG A 5 -22.14 -0.09 18.16
CA ARG A 5 -20.84 -0.61 18.59
C ARG A 5 -19.80 0.41 18.10
N LYS A 6 -19.21 1.14 19.01
CA LYS A 6 -18.20 2.19 18.70
C LYS A 6 -17.14 1.54 17.83
N MET A 7 -17.02 1.95 16.55
CA MET A 7 -16.02 1.43 15.63
C MET A 7 -14.64 1.82 16.14
N SER A 8 -13.88 0.86 16.67
CA SER A 8 -12.54 1.09 17.19
C SER A 8 -11.52 0.93 16.08
N ILE A 9 -10.73 1.97 15.83
CA ILE A 9 -9.74 2.03 14.76
C ILE A 9 -8.37 2.36 15.36
N SER A 10 -7.39 1.50 15.10
CA SER A 10 -5.97 1.83 15.29
C SER A 10 -5.41 2.40 14.00
N VAL A 11 -4.59 3.43 14.12
CA VAL A 11 -3.77 3.93 13.00
C VAL A 11 -2.38 3.32 13.11
N ALA A 12 -1.89 2.71 12.03
CA ALA A 12 -0.57 2.12 11.95
C ALA A 12 0.30 2.85 10.92
N ILE A 13 1.48 3.23 11.34
CA ILE A 13 2.49 3.93 10.54
C ILE A 13 3.74 3.06 10.52
N CYS A 14 4.12 2.58 9.33
CA CYS A 14 5.39 1.89 9.14
C CYS A 14 6.40 2.92 8.64
N THR A 15 7.51 3.07 9.35
CA THR A 15 8.54 4.08 9.04
C THR A 15 9.94 3.47 9.06
N ARG A 16 10.88 4.12 8.41
CA ARG A 16 12.30 3.78 8.48
C ARG A 16 13.17 4.99 8.18
N GLU A 17 13.89 5.50 9.20
CA GLU A 17 14.86 6.60 9.08
C GLU A 17 14.27 7.91 8.49
N ARG A 18 12.98 8.22 8.78
CA ARG A 18 12.26 9.39 8.26
C ARG A 18 11.54 10.19 9.36
N PRO A 19 12.24 10.60 10.43
CA PRO A 19 11.60 11.25 11.57
C PRO A 19 10.89 12.56 11.21
N GLN A 20 11.37 13.34 10.24
CA GLN A 20 10.74 14.62 9.85
C GLN A 20 9.39 14.40 9.13
N GLN A 21 9.31 13.42 8.23
CA GLN A 21 8.08 13.07 7.56
C GLN A 21 7.07 12.51 8.57
N LEU A 22 7.50 11.58 9.41
CA LEU A 22 6.71 11.00 10.48
C LEU A 22 6.15 12.07 11.43
N GLU A 23 6.95 13.06 11.82
CA GLU A 23 6.53 14.16 12.67
C GLU A 23 5.36 14.94 12.05
N ARG A 24 5.45 15.26 10.75
CA ARG A 24 4.39 15.97 10.01
C ARG A 24 3.10 15.15 9.97
N LEU A 25 3.20 13.86 9.71
CA LEU A 25 2.06 12.95 9.72
C LEU A 25 1.41 12.90 11.11
N LEU A 26 2.17 12.66 12.17
CA LEU A 26 1.67 12.58 13.54
C LEU A 26 0.99 13.89 13.98
N ALA A 27 1.55 15.04 13.59
CA ALA A 27 0.91 16.33 13.82
C ALA A 27 -0.45 16.45 13.10
N SER A 28 -0.65 15.81 11.94
CA SER A 28 -1.95 15.78 11.26
C SER A 28 -2.94 14.83 11.95
N LEU A 29 -2.47 13.72 12.51
CA LEU A 29 -3.29 12.78 13.26
C LEU A 29 -3.78 13.38 14.58
N ASN A 30 -3.01 14.26 15.21
CA ASN A 30 -3.45 15.01 16.41
C ASN A 30 -4.59 16.00 16.13
N ARG A 31 -4.87 16.31 14.85
CA ARG A 31 -5.95 17.23 14.43
C ARG A 31 -7.18 16.50 13.88
N GLN A 32 -7.30 15.19 14.10
CA GLN A 32 -8.44 14.42 13.61
C GLN A 32 -9.73 14.83 14.35
N THR A 33 -10.85 14.94 13.63
CA THR A 33 -12.20 15.18 14.20
C THR A 33 -12.63 14.02 15.08
N ARG A 34 -12.16 12.83 14.77
CA ARG A 34 -12.28 11.63 15.59
C ARG A 34 -10.89 11.07 15.87
N ALA A 35 -10.51 11.07 17.15
CA ALA A 35 -9.25 10.46 17.56
C ALA A 35 -9.28 8.94 17.29
N PRO A 36 -8.19 8.34 16.76
CA PRO A 36 -8.03 6.89 16.75
C PRO A 36 -7.92 6.35 18.20
N GLU A 37 -8.26 5.09 18.42
CA GLU A 37 -8.11 4.44 19.72
C GLU A 37 -6.65 4.23 20.11
N GLU A 38 -5.79 3.99 19.13
CA GLU A 38 -4.34 3.97 19.29
C GLU A 38 -3.64 4.40 17.99
N VAL A 39 -2.42 4.92 18.14
CA VAL A 39 -1.49 5.14 17.04
C VAL A 39 -0.28 4.24 17.25
N LEU A 40 -0.05 3.34 16.30
CA LEU A 40 1.08 2.41 16.28
C LEU A 40 2.15 2.95 15.33
N VAL A 41 3.35 3.16 15.82
CA VAL A 41 4.53 3.47 14.99
C VAL A 41 5.42 2.24 14.97
N ILE A 42 5.54 1.61 13.79
CA ILE A 42 6.41 0.46 13.57
C ILE A 42 7.67 0.94 12.87
N ASP A 43 8.76 0.99 13.61
CA ASP A 43 10.08 1.37 13.09
C ASP A 43 10.77 0.13 12.50
N ASN A 44 10.89 0.11 11.17
CA ASN A 44 11.31 -1.07 10.42
C ASN A 44 12.83 -1.12 10.25
N ALA A 45 13.48 -2.05 10.92
CA ALA A 45 14.93 -2.25 10.90
C ALA A 45 15.68 -0.91 11.11
N PRO A 46 15.43 -0.21 12.25
CA PRO A 46 16.04 1.09 12.51
C PRO A 46 17.56 0.97 12.59
N VAL A 47 18.25 1.96 12.03
CA VAL A 47 19.71 2.11 12.11
C VAL A 47 20.08 3.16 13.15
N THR A 48 19.18 4.15 13.33
CA THR A 48 19.35 5.23 14.32
C THR A 48 18.20 5.23 15.33
N THR A 49 18.39 5.91 16.46
CA THR A 49 17.35 6.07 17.50
C THR A 49 16.46 7.29 17.27
N ARG A 50 16.58 7.99 16.12
CA ARG A 50 15.90 9.27 15.88
C ARG A 50 14.36 9.15 15.90
N THR A 51 13.81 8.07 15.36
CA THR A 51 12.35 7.81 15.39
C THR A 51 11.91 7.59 16.84
N GLU A 52 12.61 6.75 17.60
CA GLU A 52 12.30 6.50 19.02
C GLU A 52 12.35 7.79 19.85
N GLN A 53 13.40 8.60 19.68
CA GLN A 53 13.55 9.89 20.36
C GLN A 53 12.39 10.83 20.04
N LEU A 54 12.02 10.99 18.76
CA LEU A 54 10.88 11.79 18.35
C LEU A 54 9.58 11.36 19.05
N ILE A 55 9.30 10.04 19.08
CA ILE A 55 8.09 9.52 19.73
C ILE A 55 8.12 9.77 21.23
N ARG A 56 9.24 9.47 21.90
CA ARG A 56 9.39 9.66 23.34
C ARG A 56 9.26 11.12 23.77
N GLU A 57 9.79 12.06 23.00
CA GLU A 57 9.85 13.47 23.37
C GLU A 57 8.57 14.23 23.01
N ARG A 58 7.94 13.89 21.89
CA ARG A 58 6.87 14.73 21.32
C ARG A 58 5.54 14.02 21.09
N PHE A 59 5.54 12.69 20.98
CA PHE A 59 4.35 11.90 20.66
C PHE A 59 4.20 10.68 21.57
N HIS A 60 4.43 10.87 22.86
CA HIS A 60 4.44 9.83 23.91
C HIS A 60 3.11 9.06 24.03
N ALA A 61 2.01 9.56 23.48
CA ALA A 61 0.75 8.83 23.37
C ALA A 61 0.77 7.76 22.27
N CYS A 62 1.73 7.82 21.33
CA CYS A 62 1.90 6.78 20.31
C CYS A 62 2.61 5.57 20.88
N ARG A 63 2.17 4.39 20.49
CA ARG A 63 2.83 3.14 20.84
C ARG A 63 3.93 2.87 19.81
N TYR A 64 5.20 2.97 20.27
CA TYR A 64 6.38 2.70 19.46
C TYR A 64 6.75 1.22 19.54
N LEU A 65 7.00 0.60 18.40
CA LEU A 65 7.44 -0.79 18.26
C LEU A 65 8.50 -0.88 17.16
N THR A 66 9.45 -1.78 17.33
CA THR A 66 10.43 -2.10 16.28
C THR A 66 10.06 -3.38 15.55
N GLU A 67 10.32 -3.42 14.26
CA GLU A 67 10.33 -4.65 13.47
C GLU A 67 11.75 -4.85 12.93
N PRO A 68 12.49 -5.85 13.43
CA PRO A 68 13.90 -6.00 13.08
C PRO A 68 14.15 -6.49 11.67
N VAL A 69 13.17 -7.19 11.06
CA VAL A 69 13.31 -7.69 9.68
C VAL A 69 13.00 -6.57 8.69
N GLN A 70 13.97 -6.21 7.86
CA GLN A 70 13.81 -5.16 6.88
C GLN A 70 12.83 -5.55 5.77
N GLY A 71 11.77 -4.74 5.59
CA GLY A 71 10.72 -4.86 4.56
C GLY A 71 9.40 -4.28 5.07
N LEU A 72 8.71 -3.51 4.24
CA LEU A 72 7.49 -2.81 4.65
C LEU A 72 6.39 -3.78 5.08
N ASP A 73 6.24 -4.92 4.38
CA ASP A 73 5.22 -5.90 4.72
C ASP A 73 5.52 -6.70 6.00
N PHE A 74 6.79 -6.80 6.42
CA PHE A 74 7.11 -7.25 7.78
C PHE A 74 6.57 -6.28 8.83
N ALA A 75 6.80 -4.98 8.63
CA ALA A 75 6.29 -3.96 9.54
C ALA A 75 4.75 -3.89 9.55
N ARG A 76 4.09 -4.01 8.39
CA ARG A 76 2.63 -4.10 8.30
C ARG A 76 2.08 -5.33 9.03
N ASN A 77 2.73 -6.49 8.89
CA ASN A 77 2.35 -7.70 9.61
C ASN A 77 2.58 -7.56 11.12
N ARG A 78 3.65 -6.89 11.54
CA ARG A 78 3.85 -6.54 12.96
C ARG A 78 2.71 -5.68 13.47
N ALA A 79 2.32 -4.65 12.73
CA ALA A 79 1.18 -3.81 13.08
C ALA A 79 -0.13 -4.59 13.16
N LEU A 80 -0.43 -5.50 12.21
CA LEU A 80 -1.61 -6.37 12.25
C LEU A 80 -1.65 -7.24 13.53
N LYS A 81 -0.51 -7.79 13.95
CA LYS A 81 -0.41 -8.63 15.16
C LYS A 81 -0.61 -7.83 16.43
N GLU A 82 0.02 -6.66 16.51
CA GLU A 82 0.05 -5.81 17.71
C GLU A 82 -1.17 -4.91 17.89
N CYS A 83 -1.93 -4.65 16.82
CA CYS A 83 -3.14 -3.84 16.84
C CYS A 83 -4.18 -4.41 17.81
N ARG A 84 -4.76 -3.56 18.67
CA ARG A 84 -5.72 -3.92 19.72
C ARG A 84 -7.17 -3.73 19.32
N THR A 85 -7.42 -3.18 18.13
CA THR A 85 -8.77 -2.86 17.65
C THR A 85 -9.23 -3.79 16.53
N ASN A 86 -10.51 -3.72 16.19
CA ASN A 86 -11.09 -4.52 15.11
C ASN A 86 -10.72 -4.03 13.71
N PHE A 87 -10.33 -2.77 13.60
CA PHE A 87 -9.95 -2.14 12.34
C PHE A 87 -8.58 -1.49 12.49
N ILE A 88 -7.75 -1.65 11.48
CA ILE A 88 -6.44 -1.03 11.38
C ILE A 88 -6.38 -0.19 10.12
N ALA A 89 -5.97 1.07 10.26
CA ALA A 89 -5.81 2.00 9.16
C ALA A 89 -4.32 2.33 8.97
N PHE A 90 -3.77 1.92 7.85
CA PHE A 90 -2.40 2.23 7.45
C PHE A 90 -2.35 3.57 6.73
N ILE A 91 -1.34 4.35 7.06
CA ILE A 91 -0.99 5.59 6.38
C ILE A 91 0.53 5.70 6.31
N ASP A 92 1.07 6.07 5.15
CA ASP A 92 2.52 6.16 4.95
C ASP A 92 3.12 7.35 5.70
N ASP A 93 4.37 7.22 6.17
CA ASP A 93 5.07 8.19 7.02
C ASP A 93 5.30 9.56 6.35
N ASP A 94 5.26 9.61 5.00
CA ASP A 94 5.39 10.82 4.17
C ASP A 94 4.04 11.39 3.68
N ALA A 95 2.94 10.95 4.32
CA ALA A 95 1.60 11.49 4.08
C ALA A 95 1.17 12.55 5.11
N VAL A 96 0.05 13.21 4.81
CA VAL A 96 -0.69 14.12 5.71
C VAL A 96 -2.16 13.73 5.64
N ALA A 97 -2.76 13.37 6.76
CA ALA A 97 -4.17 13.00 6.84
C ALA A 97 -5.08 14.24 6.87
N ALA A 98 -6.19 14.22 6.14
CA ALA A 98 -7.26 15.22 6.29
C ALA A 98 -7.91 15.09 7.69
N PRO A 99 -8.50 16.16 8.24
CA PRO A 99 -9.08 16.13 9.59
C PRO A 99 -10.14 15.05 9.80
N GLU A 100 -10.89 14.68 8.76
CA GLU A 100 -11.97 13.68 8.82
C GLU A 100 -11.53 12.26 8.46
N TRP A 101 -10.23 12.01 8.22
CA TRP A 101 -9.71 10.76 7.67
C TRP A 101 -10.10 9.53 8.53
N VAL A 102 -9.94 9.59 9.86
CA VAL A 102 -10.33 8.49 10.77
C VAL A 102 -11.84 8.35 10.83
N GLU A 103 -12.59 9.45 10.90
CA GLU A 103 -14.04 9.44 10.96
C GLU A 103 -14.65 8.86 9.68
N ALA A 104 -14.18 9.30 8.51
CA ALA A 104 -14.66 8.78 7.22
C ALA A 104 -14.38 7.28 7.09
N THR A 105 -13.19 6.82 7.53
CA THR A 105 -12.85 5.40 7.60
C THR A 105 -13.84 4.62 8.48
N ALA A 106 -14.17 5.15 9.65
CA ALA A 106 -15.12 4.51 10.57
C ALA A 106 -16.53 4.38 9.96
N ARG A 107 -16.99 5.41 9.25
CA ARG A 107 -18.29 5.39 8.56
C ARG A 107 -18.36 4.27 7.53
N VAL A 108 -17.32 4.07 6.73
CA VAL A 108 -17.29 2.99 5.72
C VAL A 108 -17.47 1.62 6.37
N PHE A 109 -16.73 1.31 7.42
CA PHE A 109 -16.85 0.01 8.09
C PHE A 109 -18.16 -0.18 8.85
N ALA A 110 -18.87 0.90 9.18
CA ALA A 110 -20.18 0.84 9.81
C ALA A 110 -21.30 0.40 8.85
N GLU A 111 -21.11 0.51 7.55
CA GLU A 111 -22.13 0.22 6.53
C GLU A 111 -22.40 -1.27 6.35
N SER A 112 -21.35 -2.10 6.39
CA SER A 112 -21.47 -3.55 6.17
C SER A 112 -20.38 -4.33 6.91
N SER A 113 -20.76 -5.46 7.47
CA SER A 113 -19.80 -6.40 8.07
C SER A 113 -18.93 -7.10 7.02
N ASN A 114 -19.34 -7.11 5.76
CA ASN A 114 -18.60 -7.73 4.66
C ASN A 114 -17.52 -6.82 4.06
N ILE A 115 -17.54 -5.50 4.37
CA ILE A 115 -16.45 -4.59 3.96
C ILE A 115 -15.20 -4.97 4.73
N ALA A 116 -14.21 -5.48 4.01
CA ALA A 116 -12.91 -5.89 4.56
C ALA A 116 -11.82 -4.84 4.40
N ALA A 117 -11.95 -3.95 3.41
CA ALA A 117 -10.99 -2.87 3.19
C ALA A 117 -11.66 -1.56 2.77
N CYS A 118 -11.06 -0.45 3.21
CA CYS A 118 -11.37 0.89 2.76
C CYS A 118 -10.09 1.53 2.20
N MET A 119 -10.15 1.98 0.95
CA MET A 119 -9.06 2.68 0.28
C MET A 119 -9.38 4.16 0.25
N GLY A 120 -8.43 4.99 0.66
CA GLY A 120 -8.58 6.43 0.67
C GLY A 120 -8.12 7.11 -0.62
N ARG A 121 -8.59 8.34 -0.81
CA ARG A 121 -8.08 9.25 -1.82
C ARG A 121 -6.70 9.77 -1.40
N VAL A 122 -5.75 9.74 -2.33
CA VAL A 122 -4.39 10.23 -2.11
C VAL A 122 -4.05 11.21 -3.23
N ASP A 123 -3.88 12.48 -2.87
CA ASP A 123 -3.43 13.53 -3.78
C ASP A 123 -1.96 13.86 -3.50
N ALA A 124 -1.29 14.51 -4.44
CA ALA A 124 0.04 15.06 -4.23
C ALA A 124 0.02 16.17 -3.18
N LEU A 125 0.95 16.14 -2.22
CA LEU A 125 1.11 17.22 -1.24
C LEU A 125 1.58 18.51 -1.91
N SER A 126 2.41 18.41 -2.96
CA SER A 126 2.87 19.53 -3.79
C SER A 126 3.23 19.05 -5.19
N LEU A 127 3.00 19.91 -6.19
CA LEU A 127 3.39 19.70 -7.59
C LEU A 127 4.54 20.64 -8.03
N GLU A 128 5.21 21.28 -7.10
CA GLU A 128 6.28 22.25 -7.42
C GLU A 128 7.53 21.60 -8.00
N THR A 129 7.80 20.33 -7.68
CA THR A 129 9.01 19.64 -8.11
C THR A 129 8.82 18.87 -9.41
N ALA A 130 9.90 18.68 -10.15
CA ALA A 130 9.87 17.94 -11.42
C ALA A 130 9.50 16.47 -11.21
N GLY A 131 9.96 15.85 -10.13
CA GLY A 131 9.61 14.46 -9.80
C GLY A 131 8.14 14.30 -9.47
N ALA A 132 7.55 15.20 -8.66
CA ALA A 132 6.13 15.14 -8.34
C ALA A 132 5.24 15.28 -9.60
N ARG A 133 5.58 16.22 -10.48
CA ARG A 133 4.86 16.39 -11.77
C ARG A 133 4.98 15.17 -12.66
N LEU A 134 6.17 14.56 -12.75
CA LEU A 134 6.36 13.32 -13.52
C LEU A 134 5.50 12.18 -12.99
N PHE A 135 5.48 11.98 -11.68
CA PHE A 135 4.72 10.92 -11.04
C PHE A 135 3.22 11.07 -11.28
N GLU A 136 2.67 12.28 -11.10
CA GLU A 136 1.25 12.57 -11.37
C GLU A 136 0.91 12.46 -12.85
N ALA A 137 1.77 12.94 -13.77
CA ALA A 137 1.57 12.76 -15.21
C ALA A 137 1.54 11.28 -15.64
N ASN A 138 2.20 10.39 -14.88
CA ASN A 138 2.13 8.93 -15.09
C ASN A 138 0.92 8.26 -14.43
N GLY A 139 0.03 9.02 -13.79
CA GLY A 139 -1.23 8.56 -13.23
C GLY A 139 -1.35 8.62 -11.70
N GLY A 140 -0.31 9.03 -10.97
CA GLY A 140 -0.34 9.32 -9.54
C GLY A 140 -1.01 8.24 -8.67
N PHE A 141 -1.41 8.64 -7.47
CA PHE A 141 -2.20 7.79 -6.57
C PHE A 141 -3.70 8.13 -6.55
N ALA A 142 -4.11 9.32 -6.99
CA ALA A 142 -5.49 9.74 -6.98
C ALA A 142 -6.37 8.86 -7.90
N ARG A 143 -7.54 8.47 -7.40
CA ARG A 143 -8.54 7.67 -8.15
C ARG A 143 -9.83 8.44 -8.41
N GLY A 144 -9.77 9.77 -8.25
CA GLY A 144 -10.89 10.69 -8.48
C GLY A 144 -11.77 10.88 -7.26
N ASN A 145 -12.91 11.58 -7.49
CA ASN A 145 -13.81 12.02 -6.42
C ASN A 145 -15.08 11.16 -6.32
N LYS A 146 -15.16 10.06 -7.07
CA LYS A 146 -16.33 9.18 -7.03
C LYS A 146 -16.02 7.97 -6.16
N ARG A 147 -16.90 7.69 -5.24
CA ARG A 147 -16.87 6.48 -4.44
C ARG A 147 -16.99 5.24 -5.33
N ILE A 148 -16.23 4.19 -5.01
CA ILE A 148 -16.27 2.90 -5.70
C ILE A 148 -16.49 1.81 -4.65
N HIS A 149 -17.43 0.90 -4.93
CA HIS A 149 -17.70 -0.27 -4.10
C HIS A 149 -17.48 -1.54 -4.95
N LEU A 150 -16.65 -2.46 -4.49
CA LEU A 150 -16.30 -3.69 -5.18
C LEU A 150 -16.49 -4.93 -4.30
N PRO A 151 -17.04 -6.02 -4.85
CA PRO A 151 -17.78 -6.05 -6.11
C PRO A 151 -18.99 -5.11 -6.05
N PRO A 152 -19.52 -4.64 -7.17
CA PRO A 152 -20.72 -3.80 -7.15
C PRO A 152 -21.87 -4.56 -6.47
N GLY A 153 -22.47 -3.94 -5.46
CA GLY A 153 -23.73 -4.39 -4.86
C GLY A 153 -24.93 -4.06 -5.76
N ALA A 154 -26.11 -3.87 -5.16
CA ALA A 154 -27.33 -3.49 -5.88
C ALA A 154 -27.30 -2.06 -6.50
N GLY A 155 -26.19 -1.32 -6.35
CA GLY A 155 -26.02 0.02 -6.86
C GLY A 155 -25.52 0.11 -8.31
N VAL A 156 -25.24 1.34 -8.75
CA VAL A 156 -24.67 1.60 -10.10
C VAL A 156 -23.22 1.09 -10.15
N PRO A 157 -22.87 0.22 -11.12
CA PRO A 157 -21.49 -0.25 -11.26
C PRO A 157 -20.53 0.92 -11.52
N PRO A 158 -19.27 0.82 -11.03
CA PRO A 158 -18.28 1.86 -11.28
C PRO A 158 -17.95 1.97 -12.79
N PRO A 159 -17.51 3.14 -13.28
CA PRO A 159 -17.09 3.31 -14.66
C PRO A 159 -16.05 2.26 -15.08
N GLY A 160 -16.26 1.65 -16.24
CA GLY A 160 -15.39 0.58 -16.75
C GLY A 160 -15.73 -0.84 -16.26
N TRP A 161 -16.84 -1.01 -15.56
CA TRP A 161 -17.40 -2.33 -15.27
C TRP A 161 -18.15 -2.91 -16.50
N PRO A 162 -18.13 -4.24 -16.76
CA PRO A 162 -17.31 -5.25 -16.09
C PRO A 162 -15.87 -5.27 -16.62
N ARG A 163 -14.91 -5.45 -15.71
CA ARG A 163 -13.52 -5.78 -16.02
C ARG A 163 -12.99 -6.78 -14.99
N PRO A 164 -11.93 -7.54 -15.26
CA PRO A 164 -11.39 -8.51 -14.32
C PRO A 164 -11.10 -7.90 -12.93
N LEU A 165 -11.45 -8.58 -11.85
CA LEU A 165 -11.21 -8.12 -10.48
C LEU A 165 -9.73 -7.80 -10.21
N ILE A 166 -8.81 -8.53 -10.85
CA ILE A 166 -7.38 -8.24 -10.76
C ILE A 166 -7.03 -6.84 -11.29
N ALA A 167 -7.71 -6.35 -12.31
CA ALA A 167 -7.51 -4.99 -12.81
C ALA A 167 -8.08 -3.92 -11.86
N TRP A 168 -9.12 -4.27 -11.12
CA TRP A 168 -9.67 -3.42 -10.06
C TRP A 168 -8.75 -3.36 -8.86
N SER A 169 -8.20 -4.49 -8.38
CA SER A 169 -7.28 -4.51 -7.23
C SER A 169 -6.08 -3.58 -7.41
N ILE A 170 -5.64 -3.41 -8.64
CA ILE A 170 -4.51 -2.54 -9.00
C ILE A 170 -4.90 -1.06 -9.12
N SER A 171 -6.18 -0.77 -9.28
CA SER A 171 -6.65 0.59 -9.61
C SER A 171 -7.57 1.21 -8.58
N ILE A 172 -7.96 0.50 -7.52
CA ILE A 172 -8.92 1.02 -6.55
C ILE A 172 -8.29 1.93 -5.49
N GLY A 173 -6.99 1.84 -5.27
CA GLY A 173 -6.30 2.64 -4.26
C GLY A 173 -4.81 2.33 -4.17
N SER A 174 -4.19 2.73 -3.08
CA SER A 174 -2.78 2.45 -2.75
C SER A 174 -2.60 2.25 -1.25
N GLY A 175 -1.50 1.61 -0.86
CA GLY A 175 -1.13 1.40 0.53
C GLY A 175 -0.88 2.68 1.33
N VAL A 176 -0.71 3.82 0.65
CA VAL A 176 -0.55 5.15 1.29
C VAL A 176 -1.72 5.48 2.23
N SER A 177 -2.95 5.08 1.87
CA SER A 177 -4.16 5.29 2.69
C SER A 177 -5.07 4.08 2.53
N MET A 178 -4.91 3.09 3.41
CA MET A 178 -5.60 1.80 3.35
C MET A 178 -6.03 1.37 4.75
N ALA A 179 -7.30 1.07 4.94
CA ALA A 179 -7.78 0.51 6.19
C ALA A 179 -8.35 -0.90 5.97
N LEU A 180 -8.15 -1.78 6.95
CA LEU A 180 -8.52 -3.19 6.89
C LEU A 180 -9.35 -3.61 8.11
N ARG A 181 -10.29 -4.52 7.89
CA ARG A 181 -10.85 -5.33 8.98
C ARG A 181 -9.76 -6.30 9.42
N ARG A 182 -9.18 -6.05 10.59
CA ARG A 182 -7.97 -6.72 11.10
C ARG A 182 -8.05 -8.24 11.03
N GLN A 183 -9.14 -8.82 11.57
CA GLN A 183 -9.25 -10.28 11.62
C GLN A 183 -9.30 -10.89 10.22
N VAL A 184 -10.03 -10.30 9.28
CA VAL A 184 -10.08 -10.76 7.88
C VAL A 184 -8.70 -10.72 7.23
N ALA A 185 -7.92 -9.65 7.46
CA ALA A 185 -6.56 -9.56 6.94
C ALA A 185 -5.64 -10.65 7.53
N LEU A 186 -5.80 -10.98 8.83
CA LEU A 186 -5.07 -12.07 9.46
C LEU A 186 -5.50 -13.45 8.94
N ASP A 187 -6.81 -13.68 8.75
CA ASP A 187 -7.35 -14.96 8.30
C ASP A 187 -6.89 -15.34 6.89
N ILE A 188 -6.63 -14.35 6.03
CA ILE A 188 -6.04 -14.56 4.71
C ILE A 188 -4.50 -14.59 4.73
N GLY A 189 -3.87 -14.62 5.92
CA GLY A 189 -2.43 -14.78 6.10
C GLY A 189 -1.61 -13.49 6.17
N GLY A 190 -2.24 -12.32 6.33
CA GLY A 190 -1.53 -11.03 6.40
C GLY A 190 -0.93 -10.59 5.07
N PHE A 191 0.04 -9.68 5.10
CA PHE A 191 0.80 -9.24 3.93
C PHE A 191 1.86 -10.27 3.52
N ASP A 192 2.16 -10.36 2.23
CA ASP A 192 3.21 -11.22 1.73
C ASP A 192 4.58 -10.55 1.89
N GLU A 193 5.35 -11.04 2.84
CA GLU A 193 6.65 -10.49 3.21
C GLU A 193 7.73 -10.63 2.12
N ALA A 194 7.45 -11.32 1.01
CA ALA A 194 8.29 -11.31 -0.19
C ALA A 194 8.01 -10.13 -1.12
N LEU A 195 6.92 -9.40 -0.88
CA LEU A 195 6.64 -8.11 -1.52
C LEU A 195 7.16 -6.97 -0.63
N ASP A 196 7.25 -5.75 -1.15
CA ASP A 196 7.73 -4.58 -0.40
C ASP A 196 9.10 -4.76 0.29
N MET A 197 10.00 -5.51 -0.38
CA MET A 197 11.34 -5.88 0.10
C MET A 197 12.43 -4.81 -0.15
N GLY A 198 12.04 -3.56 -0.35
CA GLY A 198 12.98 -2.47 -0.68
C GLY A 198 13.60 -2.66 -2.06
N ASN A 199 14.93 -2.53 -2.19
CA ASN A 199 15.61 -2.51 -3.51
C ASN A 199 15.35 -3.73 -4.40
N VAL A 200 15.03 -4.90 -3.81
CA VAL A 200 14.77 -6.12 -4.59
C VAL A 200 13.37 -6.10 -5.19
N LEU A 201 12.38 -5.68 -4.41
CA LEU A 201 10.98 -5.58 -4.85
C LEU A 201 10.25 -4.54 -3.97
N PRO A 202 10.23 -3.26 -4.36
CA PRO A 202 9.80 -2.17 -3.48
C PRO A 202 8.31 -1.87 -3.54
N GLY A 203 7.45 -2.86 -3.72
CA GLY A 203 6.00 -2.65 -3.77
C GLY A 203 5.21 -3.90 -4.07
N GLY A 204 3.89 -3.77 -4.07
CA GLY A 204 2.94 -4.78 -4.49
C GLY A 204 2.21 -5.49 -3.35
N GLY A 205 2.62 -5.32 -2.09
CA GLY A 205 1.96 -5.94 -0.95
C GLY A 205 0.55 -5.45 -0.72
N ASP A 206 0.30 -4.16 -0.88
CA ASP A 206 -1.03 -3.56 -0.84
C ASP A 206 -1.95 -4.10 -1.94
N LEU A 207 -1.44 -4.17 -3.18
CA LEU A 207 -2.19 -4.68 -4.33
C LEU A 207 -2.53 -6.17 -4.16
N ASP A 208 -1.60 -6.95 -3.61
CA ASP A 208 -1.79 -8.36 -3.30
C ASP A 208 -2.84 -8.56 -2.19
N MET A 209 -2.78 -7.76 -1.13
CA MET A 209 -3.78 -7.78 -0.06
C MET A 209 -5.18 -7.50 -0.60
N ILE A 210 -5.34 -6.44 -1.39
CA ILE A 210 -6.61 -6.08 -2.02
C ILE A 210 -7.10 -7.21 -2.94
N TRP A 211 -6.20 -7.78 -3.74
CA TRP A 211 -6.55 -8.89 -4.63
C TRP A 211 -7.06 -10.11 -3.84
N ARG A 212 -6.34 -10.52 -2.81
CA ARG A 212 -6.73 -11.70 -2.00
C ARG A 212 -8.07 -11.49 -1.29
N LEU A 213 -8.35 -10.29 -0.80
CA LEU A 213 -9.67 -9.96 -0.22
C LEU A 213 -10.79 -10.07 -1.25
N LEU A 214 -10.61 -9.54 -2.47
CA LEU A 214 -11.59 -9.68 -3.56
C LEU A 214 -11.76 -11.14 -4.01
N ALA A 215 -10.67 -11.90 -4.07
CA ALA A 215 -10.70 -13.32 -4.48
C ALA A 215 -11.53 -14.19 -3.52
N VAL A 216 -11.53 -13.86 -2.22
CA VAL A 216 -12.38 -14.51 -1.21
C VAL A 216 -13.73 -13.82 -1.00
N ARG A 217 -14.13 -12.95 -1.95
CA ARG A 217 -15.44 -12.32 -2.05
C ARG A 217 -15.77 -11.31 -0.94
N HIS A 218 -14.77 -10.72 -0.29
CA HIS A 218 -14.97 -9.56 0.56
C HIS A 218 -15.18 -8.28 -0.26
N GLU A 219 -15.89 -7.34 0.34
CA GLU A 219 -16.14 -6.02 -0.24
C GLU A 219 -14.98 -5.06 0.05
N ILE A 220 -14.65 -4.23 -0.93
CA ILE A 220 -13.68 -3.14 -0.81
C ILE A 220 -14.32 -1.85 -1.26
N VAL A 221 -14.14 -0.81 -0.46
CA VAL A 221 -14.68 0.53 -0.75
C VAL A 221 -13.52 1.49 -0.98
N TYR A 222 -13.54 2.24 -2.08
CA TYR A 222 -12.78 3.47 -2.24
C TYR A 222 -13.67 4.64 -1.80
N GLU A 223 -13.24 5.37 -0.80
CA GLU A 223 -13.98 6.49 -0.23
C GLU A 223 -13.16 7.78 -0.35
N PRO A 224 -13.57 8.73 -1.21
CA PRO A 224 -12.84 9.98 -1.40
C PRO A 224 -12.74 10.88 -0.16
N LEU A 225 -13.65 10.74 0.81
CA LEU A 225 -13.61 11.47 2.08
C LEU A 225 -12.51 10.94 3.02
N VAL A 226 -12.03 9.72 2.82
CA VAL A 226 -10.83 9.18 3.47
C VAL A 226 -9.62 9.77 2.73
N HIS A 227 -9.36 11.06 2.95
CA HIS A 227 -8.44 11.84 2.14
C HIS A 227 -7.09 12.03 2.83
N ALA A 228 -6.02 11.83 2.08
CA ALA A 228 -4.65 12.12 2.48
C ALA A 228 -3.87 12.79 1.34
N TRP A 229 -2.85 13.56 1.70
CA TRP A 229 -1.86 14.07 0.76
C TRP A 229 -0.56 13.32 0.97
N HIS A 230 0.16 13.02 -0.12
CA HIS A 230 1.42 12.29 -0.09
C HIS A 230 2.56 13.12 -0.69
N GLU A 231 3.72 13.13 -0.03
CA GLU A 231 4.92 13.79 -0.54
C GLU A 231 5.61 12.90 -1.57
N HIS A 232 5.48 13.27 -2.84
CA HIS A 232 6.15 12.55 -3.94
C HIS A 232 7.66 12.82 -3.94
N ARG A 233 8.42 11.94 -4.59
CA ARG A 233 9.85 12.14 -4.81
C ARG A 233 10.08 13.47 -5.52
N ARG A 234 10.97 14.31 -4.97
CA ARG A 234 11.24 15.66 -5.50
C ARG A 234 12.07 15.62 -6.77
N ASP A 235 13.07 14.75 -6.76
CA ASP A 235 14.00 14.56 -7.85
C ASP A 235 13.38 13.78 -9.00
N PHE A 236 13.69 14.20 -10.24
CA PHE A 236 13.13 13.61 -11.45
C PHE A 236 13.58 12.15 -11.64
N ASP A 237 14.87 11.86 -11.44
CA ASP A 237 15.41 10.51 -11.64
C ASP A 237 14.90 9.55 -10.54
N ALA A 238 14.74 10.04 -9.31
CA ALA A 238 14.16 9.27 -8.22
C ALA A 238 12.68 8.94 -8.51
N ALA A 239 11.90 9.86 -9.06
CA ALA A 239 10.51 9.63 -9.46
C ALA A 239 10.44 8.67 -10.68
N GLU A 240 11.32 8.81 -11.66
CA GLU A 240 11.42 7.86 -12.78
C GLU A 240 11.69 6.45 -12.25
N LEU A 241 12.68 6.30 -11.36
CA LEU A 241 13.02 5.01 -10.75
C LEU A 241 11.82 4.42 -10.02
N GLN A 242 11.10 5.22 -9.23
CA GLN A 242 9.88 4.79 -8.53
C GLN A 242 8.82 4.25 -9.51
N ILE A 243 8.57 4.93 -10.62
CA ILE A 243 7.64 4.47 -11.66
C ILE A 243 8.06 3.11 -12.24
N LEU A 244 9.34 2.94 -12.52
CA LEU A 244 9.89 1.68 -13.05
C LEU A 244 9.75 0.53 -12.04
N GLU A 245 10.03 0.81 -10.78
CA GLU A 245 9.96 -0.15 -9.68
C GLU A 245 8.54 -0.54 -9.34
N HIS A 246 7.60 0.40 -9.32
CA HIS A 246 6.18 0.09 -9.16
C HIS A 246 5.68 -0.83 -10.27
N ASN A 247 6.09 -0.58 -11.52
CA ASN A 247 5.70 -1.46 -12.62
C ASN A 247 6.33 -2.86 -12.51
N ARG A 248 7.61 -2.95 -12.09
CA ARG A 248 8.30 -4.22 -11.84
C ARG A 248 7.60 -5.01 -10.74
N SER A 249 7.24 -4.36 -9.64
CA SER A 249 6.55 -4.96 -8.49
C SER A 249 5.14 -5.45 -8.86
N LEU A 250 4.43 -4.68 -9.68
CA LEU A 250 3.13 -5.10 -10.20
C LEU A 250 3.23 -6.39 -11.03
N ILE A 251 4.23 -6.51 -11.92
CA ILE A 251 4.42 -7.74 -12.70
C ILE A 251 4.78 -8.91 -11.79
N ALA A 252 5.63 -8.68 -10.78
CA ALA A 252 6.00 -9.70 -9.80
C ALA A 252 4.78 -10.20 -9.00
N MET A 253 3.91 -9.30 -8.56
CA MET A 253 2.64 -9.63 -7.90
C MET A 253 1.72 -10.43 -8.82
N LEU A 254 1.58 -10.05 -10.09
CA LEU A 254 0.79 -10.79 -11.07
C LEU A 254 1.34 -12.21 -11.30
N MET A 255 2.68 -12.38 -11.35
CA MET A 255 3.33 -13.69 -11.45
C MET A 255 3.08 -14.56 -10.23
N LYS A 256 3.12 -13.98 -9.01
CA LYS A 256 2.71 -14.65 -7.78
C LYS A 256 1.26 -15.11 -7.88
N THR A 257 0.35 -14.19 -8.17
CA THR A 257 -1.09 -14.46 -8.28
C THR A 257 -1.39 -15.55 -9.29
N MET A 258 -0.78 -15.50 -10.47
CA MET A 258 -0.96 -16.53 -11.51
C MET A 258 -0.52 -17.92 -11.05
N ARG A 259 0.54 -18.03 -10.26
CA ARG A 259 1.03 -19.32 -9.73
C ARG A 259 0.10 -19.91 -8.66
N GLN A 260 -0.55 -19.08 -7.88
CA GLN A 260 -1.40 -19.47 -6.75
C GLN A 260 -2.88 -19.60 -7.13
N ALA A 261 -3.30 -18.99 -8.24
CA ALA A 261 -4.69 -18.98 -8.69
C ALA A 261 -5.15 -20.37 -9.18
N ASP A 262 -6.42 -20.68 -8.89
CA ASP A 262 -7.12 -21.79 -9.50
C ASP A 262 -7.24 -21.60 -11.04
N PRO A 263 -7.55 -22.68 -11.81
CA PRO A 263 -7.57 -22.61 -13.28
C PRO A 263 -8.52 -21.54 -13.85
N VAL A 264 -9.65 -21.29 -13.22
CA VAL A 264 -10.65 -20.31 -13.69
C VAL A 264 -10.12 -18.88 -13.47
N THR A 265 -9.64 -18.59 -12.27
CA THR A 265 -9.05 -17.29 -11.90
C THR A 265 -7.77 -17.01 -12.68
N ARG A 266 -7.00 -18.05 -13.04
CA ARG A 266 -5.75 -17.92 -13.79
C ARG A 266 -5.96 -17.29 -15.17
N ILE A 267 -7.09 -17.56 -15.84
CA ILE A 267 -7.37 -17.03 -17.18
C ILE A 267 -7.37 -15.47 -17.19
N PRO A 268 -8.22 -14.77 -16.42
CA PRO A 268 -8.22 -13.31 -16.44
C PRO A 268 -6.92 -12.69 -15.89
N VAL A 269 -6.23 -13.34 -14.96
CA VAL A 269 -4.93 -12.88 -14.46
C VAL A 269 -3.87 -12.98 -15.56
N SER A 270 -3.83 -14.09 -16.31
CA SER A 270 -2.90 -14.26 -17.44
C SER A 270 -3.17 -13.26 -18.56
N ALA A 271 -4.43 -13.03 -18.90
CA ALA A 271 -4.82 -12.05 -19.91
C ALA A 271 -4.40 -10.62 -19.48
N TYR A 272 -4.58 -10.29 -18.20
CA TYR A 272 -4.15 -9.00 -17.68
C TYR A 272 -2.62 -8.87 -17.63
N LEU A 273 -1.91 -9.92 -17.24
CA LEU A 273 -0.44 -9.97 -17.30
C LEU A 273 0.06 -9.74 -18.73
N LEU A 274 -0.50 -10.45 -19.71
CA LEU A 274 -0.14 -10.27 -21.12
C LEU A 274 -0.36 -8.83 -21.58
N TRP A 275 -1.51 -8.23 -21.23
CA TRP A 275 -1.76 -6.81 -21.48
C TRP A 275 -0.67 -5.92 -20.86
N ARG A 276 -0.26 -6.18 -19.62
CA ARG A 276 0.77 -5.41 -18.93
C ARG A 276 2.14 -5.54 -19.60
N LEU A 277 2.46 -6.69 -20.17
CA LEU A 277 3.70 -6.92 -20.94
C LEU A 277 3.71 -6.14 -22.26
N VAL A 278 2.57 -6.00 -22.93
CA VAL A 278 2.41 -5.27 -24.19
C VAL A 278 2.24 -3.75 -23.98
N LYS A 279 1.69 -3.34 -22.83
CA LYS A 279 1.36 -1.93 -22.55
C LYS A 279 2.52 -0.94 -22.81
N PRO A 280 3.80 -1.22 -22.47
CA PRO A 280 4.89 -0.29 -22.79
C PRO A 280 5.05 -0.02 -24.29
N ALA A 281 4.89 -1.04 -25.13
CA ALA A 281 4.94 -0.87 -26.59
C ALA A 281 3.78 -0.01 -27.11
N VAL A 282 2.57 -0.22 -26.59
CA VAL A 282 1.41 0.65 -26.90
C VAL A 282 1.67 2.09 -26.48
N ARG A 283 2.32 2.33 -25.33
CA ARG A 283 2.72 3.67 -24.88
C ARG A 283 3.79 4.28 -25.79
N MET A 284 4.73 3.50 -26.31
CA MET A 284 5.71 4.00 -27.31
C MET A 284 5.00 4.51 -28.57
N LEU A 285 4.00 3.76 -29.09
CA LEU A 285 3.21 4.22 -30.23
C LEU A 285 2.43 5.50 -29.91
N LYS A 286 1.82 5.59 -28.71
CA LYS A 286 1.17 6.82 -28.25
C LYS A 286 2.15 8.00 -28.13
N ARG A 287 3.38 7.75 -27.71
CA ARG A 287 4.40 8.78 -27.63
C ARG A 287 4.80 9.32 -29.01
N LEU A 288 4.92 8.45 -30.02
CA LEU A 288 5.15 8.88 -31.40
C LEU A 288 4.01 9.79 -31.90
N ALA A 289 2.77 9.56 -31.46
CA ALA A 289 1.62 10.40 -31.75
C ALA A 289 1.49 11.64 -30.80
N GLY A 290 2.47 11.90 -29.93
CA GLY A 290 2.44 13.02 -28.97
C GLY A 290 1.51 12.84 -27.79
N CYS A 291 0.90 11.65 -27.59
CA CYS A 291 -0.15 11.38 -26.62
C CYS A 291 0.32 10.65 -25.34
N ASP A 292 1.62 10.51 -25.10
CA ASP A 292 2.15 9.93 -23.85
C ASP A 292 3.10 10.90 -23.15
N PRO A 293 2.99 11.12 -21.83
CA PRO A 293 3.84 12.07 -21.11
C PRO A 293 5.29 11.60 -20.93
N LEU A 294 5.54 10.27 -20.97
CA LEU A 294 6.89 9.73 -20.81
C LEU A 294 7.70 9.83 -22.09
N THR A 295 9.02 10.03 -21.95
CA THR A 295 9.94 10.03 -23.09
C THR A 295 10.15 8.62 -23.64
N MET A 296 10.61 8.48 -24.90
CA MET A 296 10.96 7.19 -25.49
C MET A 296 12.00 6.43 -24.67
N ARG A 297 13.00 7.16 -24.12
CA ARG A 297 14.02 6.58 -23.23
C ARG A 297 13.38 5.95 -21.98
N MET A 298 12.46 6.67 -21.31
CA MET A 298 11.77 6.18 -20.13
C MET A 298 10.87 4.96 -20.47
N LEU A 299 10.19 4.98 -21.60
CA LEU A 299 9.37 3.86 -22.07
C LEU A 299 10.23 2.63 -22.38
N GLY A 300 11.43 2.79 -22.92
CA GLY A 300 12.42 1.71 -23.08
C GLY A 300 12.83 1.11 -21.74
N ARG A 301 13.17 1.95 -20.75
CA ARG A 301 13.47 1.52 -19.37
C ARG A 301 12.26 0.82 -18.72
N LEU A 302 11.05 1.33 -18.93
CA LEU A 302 9.82 0.73 -18.45
C LEU A 302 9.60 -0.67 -19.03
N THR A 303 9.90 -0.87 -20.32
CA THR A 303 9.86 -2.19 -20.95
C THR A 303 10.82 -3.16 -20.24
N VAL A 304 12.07 -2.76 -20.03
CA VAL A 304 13.06 -3.59 -19.32
C VAL A 304 12.58 -3.91 -17.88
N ALA A 305 12.07 -2.92 -17.15
CA ALA A 305 11.54 -3.13 -15.80
C ALA A 305 10.36 -4.12 -15.79
N THR A 306 9.47 -4.03 -16.79
CA THR A 306 8.34 -4.95 -16.98
C THR A 306 8.83 -6.40 -17.11
N TRP A 307 9.77 -6.67 -17.99
CA TRP A 307 10.29 -8.03 -18.20
C TRP A 307 11.07 -8.56 -16.99
N ARG A 308 11.84 -7.71 -16.30
CA ARG A 308 12.52 -8.06 -15.04
C ARG A 308 11.53 -8.44 -13.92
N GLY A 309 10.31 -7.93 -13.96
CA GLY A 309 9.25 -8.29 -13.01
C GLY A 309 8.87 -9.77 -13.03
N LEU A 310 9.02 -10.46 -14.18
CA LEU A 310 8.63 -11.86 -14.32
C LEU A 310 9.39 -12.82 -13.37
N SER A 311 10.64 -12.50 -13.02
CA SER A 311 11.47 -13.31 -12.12
C SER A 311 11.65 -12.69 -10.73
N ALA A 312 11.23 -11.44 -10.54
CA ALA A 312 11.52 -10.64 -9.34
C ALA A 312 10.92 -11.25 -8.07
N TYR A 313 9.69 -11.79 -8.12
CA TYR A 313 9.05 -12.44 -6.98
C TYR A 313 9.84 -13.64 -6.44
N SER A 314 10.38 -14.48 -7.31
CA SER A 314 11.17 -15.64 -6.89
C SER A 314 12.49 -15.24 -6.21
N ALA A 315 13.09 -14.13 -6.63
CA ALA A 315 14.28 -13.56 -5.97
C ALA A 315 13.92 -12.97 -4.59
N ALA A 316 12.80 -12.28 -4.50
CA ALA A 316 12.29 -11.69 -3.26
C ALA A 316 11.92 -12.74 -2.21
N LEU A 317 11.31 -13.87 -2.62
CA LEU A 317 11.02 -15.01 -1.73
C LEU A 317 12.29 -15.55 -1.06
N ARG A 318 13.35 -15.75 -1.85
CA ARG A 318 14.64 -16.21 -1.29
C ARG A 318 15.22 -15.23 -0.29
N LEU A 319 15.16 -13.94 -0.60
CA LEU A 319 15.65 -12.90 0.30
C LEU A 319 14.83 -12.81 1.59
N ALA A 320 13.49 -12.91 1.50
CA ALA A 320 12.62 -12.91 2.67
C ALA A 320 12.95 -14.06 3.62
N ALA A 321 13.17 -15.27 3.09
CA ALA A 321 13.58 -16.43 3.87
C ALA A 321 14.93 -16.21 4.57
N VAL A 322 15.93 -15.65 3.87
CA VAL A 322 17.25 -15.34 4.46
C VAL A 322 17.13 -14.29 5.57
N ARG A 323 16.34 -13.23 5.37
CA ARG A 323 16.17 -12.20 6.39
C ARG A 323 15.49 -12.74 7.65
N LYS A 324 14.50 -13.60 7.51
CA LYS A 324 13.84 -14.27 8.64
C LYS A 324 14.79 -15.17 9.42
N SER A 325 15.62 -15.98 8.76
CA SER A 325 16.57 -16.85 9.41
C SER A 325 17.71 -16.10 10.11
N GLY A 326 18.18 -14.98 9.52
CA GLY A 326 19.24 -14.15 10.11
C GLY A 326 18.83 -13.42 11.39
N THR A 327 17.56 -13.08 11.56
CA THR A 327 17.03 -12.47 12.79
C THR A 327 16.75 -13.50 13.89
N GLY A 328 16.47 -14.76 13.55
CA GLY A 328 16.29 -15.85 14.53
C GLY A 328 17.56 -16.15 15.31
N HIS A 329 18.73 -16.05 14.70
CA HIS A 329 20.01 -16.30 15.39
C HIS A 329 20.40 -15.22 16.42
N ASN A 330 19.89 -13.99 16.29
CA ASN A 330 20.20 -12.90 17.23
C ASN A 330 19.24 -12.84 18.44
N LEU A 331 18.13 -13.55 18.41
CA LEU A 331 17.16 -13.58 19.53
C LEU A 331 17.43 -14.73 20.50
N ASP A 332 18.10 -15.80 20.07
CA ASP A 332 18.43 -16.95 20.89
C ASP A 332 19.83 -16.83 21.57
N GLY A 333 20.61 -15.80 21.22
CA GLY A 333 21.95 -15.55 21.76
C GLY A 333 22.03 -14.70 23.04
N GLY A 334 20.91 -14.24 23.58
CA GLY A 334 20.82 -13.32 24.73
C GLY A 334 20.50 -13.95 26.09
N GLY A 335 20.79 -15.23 26.29
CA GLY A 335 20.51 -15.90 27.55
C GLY A 335 21.62 -16.87 27.98
N ASN A 336 22.79 -16.34 28.36
CA ASN A 336 23.68 -16.96 29.35
C ASN A 336 24.99 -16.15 29.48
N SER A 337 25.07 -15.29 30.48
CA SER A 337 26.25 -15.10 31.35
C SER A 337 25.90 -14.08 32.44
#